data_b46134329b9f964e43b1489ce152ef2c
#
_entry.id   b46134329b9f964e43b1489ce152ef2c
#
_cell.length_a   1.000
_cell.length_b   1.000
_cell.length_c   1.000
_cell.angle_alpha   90.00
_cell.angle_beta   90.00
_cell.angle_gamma   90.00
#
_symmetry.space_group_name_H-M   'P 1'
#
loop_
_entity.id
_entity.type
_entity.pdbx_description
1 polymer ?
#
loop_
_entity_poly.entity_id
_entity_poly.type
_entity_poly.pdbx_seq_one_letter_code
_entity_poly.pdbx_strand_id
1 'polypeptide(L)'
;MTVTKTLYINGTPIKQEPHTKFLGVYLDEKLNWSKHIQEISTKIARGIGVLTKARRYLDPTIMKTLYYSFVYPYFHYNIEAWGNSYKKYTEPLFRLQKRAVRVIAGAKKNSHSQPLFQQLHILTLDKLHHLAVQMLMFKWYHNSLPDIFDMFFKPVSHRHQTRLVTTTAVLLQRPNDLSSELGMRSIRYRGALCHNHFSSKVNYNVSIQTYKLHLKRFLLDNDINLLPYCKD
;
A
#
# COMPACT_ATOMS: atom_id res chain seq x y z
N MET A 1 -0.68 -2.50 34.12
CA MET A 1 0.22 -1.36 34.47
C MET A 1 1.29 -1.30 33.41
N THR A 2 1.27 -0.27 32.56
CA THR A 2 2.32 -0.02 31.57
C THR A 2 3.51 0.62 32.30
N VAL A 3 4.58 -0.11 32.46
CA VAL A 3 5.84 0.41 33.01
C VAL A 3 6.41 1.37 31.98
N THR A 4 6.24 2.65 32.17
CA THR A 4 6.90 3.69 31.37
C THR A 4 8.37 3.73 31.74
N LYS A 5 9.20 3.04 30.94
CA LYS A 5 10.65 3.08 31.09
C LYS A 5 11.16 4.40 30.50
N THR A 6 11.60 5.32 31.36
CA THR A 6 12.23 6.56 30.91
C THR A 6 13.58 6.25 30.26
N LEU A 7 13.75 6.66 29.01
CA LEU A 7 15.01 6.56 28.29
C LEU A 7 15.85 7.84 28.49
N TYR A 8 17.16 7.73 28.46
CA TYR A 8 18.09 8.84 28.64
C TYR A 8 19.09 8.90 27.50
N ILE A 9 19.40 10.11 27.01
CA ILE A 9 20.53 10.38 26.12
C ILE A 9 21.46 11.36 26.84
N ASN A 10 22.72 10.97 27.05
CA ASN A 10 23.72 11.75 27.77
C ASN A 10 23.20 12.30 29.11
N GLY A 11 22.50 11.47 29.90
CA GLY A 11 21.93 11.85 31.20
C GLY A 11 20.65 12.70 31.14
N THR A 12 20.19 13.09 29.95
CA THR A 12 18.94 13.87 29.76
C THR A 12 17.79 12.90 29.47
N PRO A 13 16.66 12.96 30.23
CA PRO A 13 15.53 12.11 29.99
C PRO A 13 14.84 12.49 28.67
N ILE A 14 14.48 11.46 27.87
CA ILE A 14 13.74 11.67 26.64
C ILE A 14 12.25 11.62 26.95
N LYS A 15 11.54 12.66 26.53
CA LYS A 15 10.09 12.72 26.63
C LYS A 15 9.45 11.78 25.61
N GLN A 16 8.54 10.93 26.08
CA GLN A 16 7.71 10.11 25.19
C GLN A 16 6.64 10.99 24.54
N GLU A 17 6.59 10.96 23.19
CA GLU A 17 5.57 11.66 22.41
C GLU A 17 4.59 10.65 21.82
N PRO A 18 3.26 10.94 21.82
CA PRO A 18 2.25 10.01 21.31
C PRO A 18 2.35 9.79 19.79
N HIS A 19 2.95 10.71 19.08
CA HIS A 19 3.24 10.61 17.67
C HIS A 19 4.37 11.54 17.25
N THR A 20 5.14 11.14 16.26
CA THR A 20 6.20 11.94 15.65
C THR A 20 6.08 11.97 14.15
N LYS A 21 6.56 13.04 13.51
CA LYS A 21 6.61 13.15 12.06
C LYS A 21 8.02 12.80 11.57
N PHE A 22 8.13 11.76 10.77
CA PHE A 22 9.39 11.32 10.17
C PHE A 22 9.25 11.21 8.65
N LEU A 23 10.09 11.89 7.90
CA LEU A 23 10.08 11.92 6.43
C LEU A 23 8.67 12.11 5.83
N GLY A 24 7.87 13.00 6.41
CA GLY A 24 6.52 13.31 5.92
C GLY A 24 5.41 12.37 6.40
N VAL A 25 5.74 11.29 7.10
CA VAL A 25 4.81 10.31 7.67
C VAL A 25 4.69 10.52 9.17
N TYR A 26 3.49 10.39 9.73
CA TYR A 26 3.27 10.40 11.17
C TYR A 26 3.32 8.97 11.70
N LEU A 27 4.26 8.73 12.61
CA LEU A 27 4.38 7.49 13.38
C LEU A 27 3.68 7.71 14.72
N ASP A 28 2.73 6.87 15.07
CA ASP A 28 2.10 6.85 16.38
C ASP A 28 2.63 5.70 17.25
N GLU A 29 2.53 5.81 18.58
CA GLU A 29 3.07 4.85 19.54
C GLU A 29 2.60 3.39 19.32
N LYS A 30 1.42 3.23 18.71
CA LYS A 30 0.79 1.93 18.44
C LYS A 30 1.01 1.46 17.00
N LEU A 31 1.70 2.24 16.16
CA LEU A 31 1.91 2.00 14.74
C LEU A 31 0.61 1.65 13.99
N ASN A 32 -0.50 2.28 14.39
CA ASN A 32 -1.81 2.05 13.77
C ASN A 32 -2.12 3.05 12.64
N TRP A 33 -1.23 4.04 12.45
CA TRP A 33 -1.26 5.03 11.38
C TRP A 33 -2.45 5.98 11.41
N SER A 34 -3.24 6.00 12.51
CA SER A 34 -4.46 6.79 12.60
C SER A 34 -4.20 8.28 12.37
N LYS A 35 -3.15 8.84 13.01
CA LYS A 35 -2.76 10.24 12.84
C LYS A 35 -2.32 10.55 11.43
N HIS A 36 -1.51 9.68 10.80
CA HIS A 36 -1.09 9.85 9.41
C HIS A 36 -2.28 9.85 8.46
N ILE A 37 -3.16 8.88 8.59
CA ILE A 37 -4.36 8.74 7.74
C ILE A 37 -5.28 9.94 7.89
N GLN A 38 -5.46 10.48 9.09
CA GLN A 38 -6.23 11.69 9.33
C GLN A 38 -5.65 12.90 8.58
N GLU A 39 -4.33 13.08 8.66
CA GLU A 39 -3.63 14.19 8.00
C GLU A 39 -3.73 14.11 6.47
N ILE A 40 -3.47 12.93 5.89
CA ILE A 40 -3.58 12.77 4.43
C ILE A 40 -5.04 12.89 3.95
N SER A 41 -6.01 12.43 4.74
CA SER A 41 -7.45 12.59 4.43
C SER A 41 -7.83 14.05 4.23
N THR A 42 -7.34 14.93 5.09
CA THR A 42 -7.57 16.38 4.98
C THR A 42 -6.99 16.95 3.68
N LYS A 43 -5.76 16.53 3.34
CA LYS A 43 -5.09 16.97 2.09
C LYS A 43 -5.81 16.45 0.85
N ILE A 44 -6.21 15.18 0.86
CA ILE A 44 -7.00 14.54 -0.20
C ILE A 44 -8.34 15.25 -0.38
N ALA A 45 -9.04 15.57 0.71
CA ALA A 45 -10.32 16.27 0.65
C ALA A 45 -10.19 17.66 0.00
N ARG A 46 -9.11 18.40 0.29
CA ARG A 46 -8.78 19.67 -0.36
C ARG A 46 -8.53 19.48 -1.87
N GLY A 47 -7.73 18.47 -2.25
CA GLY A 47 -7.50 18.11 -3.66
C GLY A 47 -8.81 17.80 -4.40
N ILE A 48 -9.71 17.02 -3.76
CA ILE A 48 -11.04 16.74 -4.34
C ILE A 48 -11.88 18.02 -4.47
N GLY A 49 -11.73 18.98 -3.57
CA GLY A 49 -12.35 20.31 -3.69
C GLY A 49 -11.90 21.03 -4.94
N VAL A 50 -10.58 21.00 -5.25
CA VAL A 50 -10.03 21.56 -6.51
C VAL A 50 -10.64 20.85 -7.72
N LEU A 51 -10.64 19.51 -7.74
CA LEU A 51 -11.24 18.73 -8.82
C LEU A 51 -12.72 19.08 -9.02
N THR A 52 -13.48 19.25 -7.94
CA THR A 52 -14.91 19.57 -8.01
C THR A 52 -15.17 20.93 -8.68
N LYS A 53 -14.31 21.92 -8.43
CA LYS A 53 -14.40 23.23 -9.08
C LYS A 53 -13.98 23.16 -10.54
N ALA A 54 -12.87 22.47 -10.82
CA ALA A 54 -12.29 22.34 -12.17
C ALA A 54 -13.19 21.58 -13.15
N ARG A 55 -13.97 20.60 -12.65
CA ARG A 55 -14.85 19.74 -13.45
C ARG A 55 -15.82 20.49 -14.38
N ARG A 56 -16.19 21.72 -14.05
CA ARG A 56 -17.12 22.52 -14.86
C ARG A 56 -16.49 23.03 -16.16
N TYR A 57 -15.15 23.07 -16.22
CA TYR A 57 -14.38 23.71 -17.27
C TYR A 57 -13.45 22.76 -18.02
N LEU A 58 -13.19 21.58 -17.47
CA LEU A 58 -12.17 20.67 -17.97
C LEU A 58 -12.77 19.31 -18.33
N ASP A 59 -12.22 18.70 -19.37
CA ASP A 59 -12.59 17.36 -19.82
C ASP A 59 -12.03 16.26 -18.88
N PRO A 60 -12.56 15.02 -18.96
CA PRO A 60 -12.14 13.92 -18.09
C PRO A 60 -10.64 13.56 -18.15
N THR A 61 -9.98 13.81 -19.30
CA THR A 61 -8.56 13.51 -19.47
C THR A 61 -7.71 14.47 -18.63
N ILE A 62 -8.01 15.75 -18.72
CA ILE A 62 -7.36 16.79 -17.92
C ILE A 62 -7.69 16.59 -16.42
N MET A 63 -8.94 16.26 -16.12
CA MET A 63 -9.37 15.94 -14.75
C MET A 63 -8.58 14.77 -14.15
N LYS A 64 -8.28 13.75 -14.95
CA LYS A 64 -7.42 12.63 -14.53
C LYS A 64 -5.99 13.08 -14.26
N THR A 65 -5.43 13.97 -15.06
CA THR A 65 -4.12 14.58 -14.81
C THR A 65 -4.10 15.34 -13.49
N LEU A 66 -5.11 16.17 -13.23
CA LEU A 66 -5.26 16.88 -11.95
C LEU A 66 -5.38 15.92 -10.75
N TYR A 67 -6.07 14.79 -10.90
CA TYR A 67 -6.12 13.76 -9.87
C TYR A 67 -4.74 13.21 -9.54
N TYR A 68 -3.93 12.88 -10.55
CA TYR A 68 -2.57 12.39 -10.34
C TYR A 68 -1.63 13.45 -9.77
N SER A 69 -1.93 14.74 -9.93
CA SER A 69 -1.12 15.82 -9.37
C SER A 69 -1.52 16.19 -7.92
N PHE A 70 -2.82 16.25 -7.61
CA PHE A 70 -3.30 16.84 -6.36
C PHE A 70 -3.88 15.82 -5.35
N VAL A 71 -4.19 14.60 -5.78
CA VAL A 71 -4.86 13.60 -4.94
C VAL A 71 -4.04 12.33 -4.80
N TYR A 72 -3.63 11.76 -5.94
CA TYR A 72 -2.90 10.50 -6.00
C TYR A 72 -1.61 10.46 -5.16
N PRO A 73 -0.75 11.51 -5.10
CA PRO A 73 0.48 11.45 -4.34
C PRO A 73 0.26 11.16 -2.85
N TYR A 74 -0.83 11.64 -2.27
CA TYR A 74 -1.16 11.37 -0.87
C TYR A 74 -1.62 9.92 -0.62
N PHE A 75 -2.21 9.27 -1.62
CA PHE A 75 -2.50 7.84 -1.54
C PHE A 75 -1.26 6.99 -1.72
N HIS A 76 -0.33 7.42 -2.57
CA HIS A 76 0.80 6.59 -2.98
C HIS A 76 2.00 6.70 -2.04
N TYR A 77 2.21 7.88 -1.43
CA TYR A 77 3.41 8.13 -0.65
C TYR A 77 3.49 7.18 0.55
N ASN A 78 4.54 6.35 0.56
CA ASN A 78 4.85 5.37 1.61
C ASN A 78 3.68 4.42 1.96
N ILE A 79 2.84 4.11 0.99
CA ILE A 79 1.65 3.26 1.18
C ILE A 79 2.04 1.84 1.61
N GLU A 80 3.24 1.37 1.32
CA GLU A 80 3.80 0.09 1.74
C GLU A 80 3.78 -0.05 3.27
N ALA A 81 4.00 1.05 3.99
CA ALA A 81 4.05 1.06 5.44
C ALA A 81 2.65 1.17 6.07
N TRP A 82 1.80 2.09 5.60
CA TRP A 82 0.53 2.41 6.24
C TRP A 82 -0.70 1.82 5.55
N GLY A 83 -0.59 1.40 4.28
CA GLY A 83 -1.73 0.95 3.48
C GLY A 83 -2.40 -0.32 3.98
N ASN A 84 -1.72 -1.10 4.83
CA ASN A 84 -2.24 -2.27 5.52
C ASN A 84 -2.72 -1.97 6.95
N SER A 85 -3.06 -0.72 7.24
CA SER A 85 -3.63 -0.33 8.53
C SER A 85 -5.05 -0.89 8.74
N TYR A 86 -5.60 -0.71 9.94
CA TYR A 86 -6.95 -1.15 10.28
C TYR A 86 -7.99 -0.56 9.32
N LYS A 87 -8.95 -1.40 8.93
CA LYS A 87 -10.00 -1.04 7.98
C LYS A 87 -10.79 0.19 8.44
N LYS A 88 -11.02 0.32 9.74
CA LYS A 88 -11.67 1.50 10.33
C LYS A 88 -10.96 2.83 10.00
N TYR A 89 -9.63 2.81 9.77
CA TYR A 89 -8.86 4.00 9.38
C TYR A 89 -8.77 4.14 7.86
N THR A 90 -8.63 3.03 7.11
CA THR A 90 -8.45 3.08 5.65
C THR A 90 -9.76 3.26 4.89
N GLU A 91 -10.90 2.80 5.42
CA GLU A 91 -12.22 2.95 4.78
C GLU A 91 -12.62 4.43 4.52
N PRO A 92 -12.40 5.38 5.44
CA PRO A 92 -12.62 6.81 5.15
C PRO A 92 -11.80 7.31 3.96
N LEU A 93 -10.54 6.88 3.82
CA LEU A 93 -9.70 7.20 2.66
C LEU A 93 -10.27 6.62 1.37
N PHE A 94 -10.71 5.38 1.40
CA PHE A 94 -11.33 4.75 0.24
C PHE A 94 -12.63 5.46 -0.17
N ARG A 95 -13.42 5.96 0.78
CA ARG A 95 -14.59 6.80 0.50
C ARG A 95 -14.21 8.10 -0.22
N LEU A 96 -13.11 8.74 0.19
CA LEU A 96 -12.58 9.92 -0.49
C LEU A 96 -12.13 9.58 -1.92
N GLN A 97 -11.46 8.45 -2.12
CA GLN A 97 -11.07 7.99 -3.44
C GLN A 97 -12.29 7.74 -4.35
N LYS A 98 -13.32 7.06 -3.84
CA LYS A 98 -14.60 6.88 -4.55
C LYS A 98 -15.24 8.21 -4.94
N ARG A 99 -15.17 9.23 -4.08
CA ARG A 99 -15.64 10.58 -4.37
C ARG A 99 -14.83 11.23 -5.49
N ALA A 100 -13.49 11.15 -5.45
CA ALA A 100 -12.61 11.69 -6.46
C ALA A 100 -12.92 11.09 -7.85
N VAL A 101 -13.05 9.76 -7.93
CA VAL A 101 -13.34 9.03 -9.17
C VAL A 101 -14.69 9.46 -9.77
N ARG A 102 -15.73 9.64 -8.94
CA ARG A 102 -17.03 10.16 -9.41
C ARG A 102 -16.92 11.59 -9.96
N VAL A 103 -16.12 12.43 -9.31
CA VAL A 103 -15.89 13.82 -9.79
C VAL A 103 -15.20 13.80 -11.14
N ILE A 104 -14.16 12.98 -11.33
CA ILE A 104 -13.43 12.87 -12.61
C ILE A 104 -14.36 12.38 -13.72
N ALA A 105 -15.13 11.32 -13.45
CA ALA A 105 -16.04 10.72 -14.42
C ALA A 105 -17.30 11.55 -14.71
N GLY A 106 -17.51 12.68 -14.04
CA GLY A 106 -18.75 13.44 -14.18
C GLY A 106 -20.00 12.75 -13.63
N ALA A 107 -19.84 11.68 -12.84
CA ALA A 107 -20.93 10.86 -12.36
C ALA A 107 -21.70 11.48 -11.19
N LYS A 108 -22.93 10.99 -10.95
CA LYS A 108 -23.75 11.40 -9.80
C LYS A 108 -23.10 10.92 -8.49
N LYS A 109 -23.39 11.62 -7.37
CA LYS A 109 -22.84 11.30 -6.04
C LYS A 109 -23.08 9.84 -5.61
N ASN A 110 -24.21 9.27 -5.99
CA ASN A 110 -24.65 7.93 -5.60
C ASN A 110 -24.32 6.86 -6.67
N SER A 111 -23.66 7.18 -7.76
CA SER A 111 -23.27 6.20 -8.79
C SER A 111 -22.33 5.15 -8.22
N HIS A 112 -22.47 3.91 -8.67
CA HIS A 112 -21.52 2.86 -8.35
C HIS A 112 -20.11 3.25 -8.82
N SER A 113 -19.12 3.15 -7.94
CA SER A 113 -17.77 3.60 -8.24
C SER A 113 -16.91 2.52 -8.91
N GLN A 114 -17.22 1.23 -8.73
CA GLN A 114 -16.41 0.14 -9.27
C GLN A 114 -16.24 0.22 -10.82
N PRO A 115 -17.30 0.40 -11.62
CA PRO A 115 -17.14 0.57 -13.07
C PRO A 115 -16.30 1.80 -13.44
N LEU A 116 -16.39 2.88 -12.63
CA LEU A 116 -15.64 4.12 -12.89
C LEU A 116 -14.14 3.94 -12.64
N PHE A 117 -13.74 3.14 -11.66
CA PHE A 117 -12.32 2.79 -11.46
C PHE A 117 -11.76 2.06 -12.68
N GLN A 118 -12.51 1.11 -13.23
CA GLN A 118 -12.14 0.37 -14.44
C GLN A 118 -12.07 1.29 -15.65
N GLN A 119 -13.12 2.08 -15.91
CA GLN A 119 -13.19 3.03 -17.04
C GLN A 119 -12.03 4.04 -17.02
N LEU A 120 -11.69 4.57 -15.86
CA LEU A 120 -10.62 5.53 -15.71
C LEU A 120 -9.23 4.89 -15.59
N HIS A 121 -9.13 3.56 -15.50
CA HIS A 121 -7.90 2.81 -15.25
C HIS A 121 -7.18 3.28 -13.98
N ILE A 122 -7.95 3.57 -12.92
CA ILE A 122 -7.47 3.98 -11.61
C ILE A 122 -7.56 2.78 -10.67
N LEU A 123 -6.46 2.43 -10.00
CA LEU A 123 -6.45 1.38 -8.98
C LEU A 123 -7.14 1.85 -7.69
N THR A 124 -7.90 0.97 -7.07
CA THR A 124 -8.43 1.20 -5.71
C THR A 124 -7.31 1.27 -4.68
N LEU A 125 -7.58 1.81 -3.49
CA LEU A 125 -6.58 1.95 -2.43
C LEU A 125 -5.87 0.62 -2.10
N ASP A 126 -6.63 -0.47 -1.99
CA ASP A 126 -6.08 -1.81 -1.73
C ASP A 126 -5.17 -2.29 -2.87
N LYS A 127 -5.61 -2.10 -4.12
CA LYS A 127 -4.82 -2.45 -5.31
C LYS A 127 -3.56 -1.58 -5.42
N LEU A 128 -3.61 -0.30 -4.99
CA LEU A 128 -2.42 0.56 -4.90
C LEU A 128 -1.41 0.05 -3.88
N HIS A 129 -1.88 -0.38 -2.71
CA HIS A 129 -1.01 -0.99 -1.71
C HIS A 129 -0.35 -2.27 -2.25
N HIS A 130 -1.11 -3.15 -2.91
CA HIS A 130 -0.54 -4.36 -3.53
C HIS A 130 0.48 -4.02 -4.62
N LEU A 131 0.19 -3.03 -5.46
CA LEU A 131 1.15 -2.55 -6.46
C LEU A 131 2.46 -2.10 -5.80
N ALA A 132 2.38 -1.31 -4.75
CA ALA A 132 3.54 -0.75 -4.06
C ALA A 132 4.37 -1.84 -3.37
N VAL A 133 3.73 -2.76 -2.65
CA VAL A 133 4.41 -3.91 -2.02
C VAL A 133 5.09 -4.79 -3.07
N GLN A 134 4.42 -5.06 -4.20
CA GLN A 134 5.02 -5.86 -5.27
C GLN A 134 6.19 -5.15 -5.97
N MET A 135 6.13 -3.83 -6.12
CA MET A 135 7.27 -3.06 -6.62
C MET A 135 8.46 -3.11 -5.67
N LEU A 136 8.22 -3.12 -4.35
CA LEU A 136 9.26 -3.34 -3.34
C LEU A 136 9.86 -4.75 -3.50
N MET A 137 9.02 -5.79 -3.63
CA MET A 137 9.49 -7.17 -3.81
C MET A 137 10.24 -7.36 -5.12
N PHE A 138 9.86 -6.68 -6.20
CA PHE A 138 10.61 -6.65 -7.44
C PHE A 138 12.02 -6.07 -7.23
N LYS A 139 12.13 -4.94 -6.53
CA LYS A 139 13.43 -4.33 -6.20
C LYS A 139 14.30 -5.24 -5.34
N TRP A 140 13.69 -5.92 -4.35
CA TRP A 140 14.39 -6.89 -3.53
C TRP A 140 14.92 -8.05 -4.39
N TYR A 141 14.10 -8.64 -5.27
CA TYR A 141 14.48 -9.73 -6.16
C TYR A 141 15.67 -9.37 -7.06
N HIS A 142 15.78 -8.12 -7.48
CA HIS A 142 16.89 -7.59 -8.28
C HIS A 142 18.03 -6.98 -7.45
N ASN A 143 18.13 -7.28 -6.15
CA ASN A 143 19.17 -6.75 -5.25
C ASN A 143 19.31 -5.22 -5.32
N SER A 144 18.18 -4.51 -5.50
CA SER A 144 18.11 -3.04 -5.61
C SER A 144 17.62 -2.37 -4.32
N LEU A 145 17.56 -3.11 -3.22
CA LEU A 145 17.27 -2.61 -1.88
C LEU A 145 18.51 -2.72 -0.99
N PRO A 146 18.61 -1.95 0.11
CA PRO A 146 19.64 -2.12 1.12
C PRO A 146 19.66 -3.55 1.71
N ASP A 147 20.85 -4.06 2.05
CA ASP A 147 21.09 -5.44 2.53
C ASP A 147 20.23 -5.83 3.76
N ILE A 148 19.78 -4.85 4.53
CA ILE A 148 18.88 -5.09 5.68
C ILE A 148 17.61 -5.83 5.27
N PHE A 149 17.15 -5.69 4.02
CA PHE A 149 15.95 -6.37 3.51
C PHE A 149 16.16 -7.87 3.30
N ASP A 150 17.39 -8.35 3.13
CA ASP A 150 17.71 -9.78 3.01
C ASP A 150 17.44 -10.52 4.32
N MET A 151 17.51 -9.82 5.45
CA MET A 151 17.12 -10.38 6.75
C MET A 151 15.60 -10.59 6.84
N PHE A 152 14.81 -9.85 6.06
CA PHE A 152 13.35 -9.91 6.09
C PHE A 152 12.79 -11.00 5.21
N PHE A 153 13.42 -11.25 4.06
CA PHE A 153 12.89 -12.13 3.02
C PHE A 153 13.81 -13.32 2.80
N LYS A 154 13.47 -14.45 3.41
CA LYS A 154 14.26 -15.68 3.32
C LYS A 154 13.61 -16.64 2.32
N PRO A 155 14.37 -17.17 1.34
CA PRO A 155 13.87 -18.23 0.46
C PRO A 155 13.46 -19.47 1.25
N VAL A 156 12.45 -20.18 0.78
CA VAL A 156 12.10 -21.51 1.29
C VAL A 156 13.21 -22.48 0.89
N SER A 157 13.91 -23.04 1.86
CA SER A 157 14.84 -24.15 1.62
C SER A 157 14.04 -25.42 1.37
N HIS A 158 13.96 -25.85 0.12
CA HIS A 158 13.32 -27.14 -0.23
C HIS A 158 14.17 -28.30 0.26
N ARG A 159 13.85 -28.88 1.38
CA ARG A 159 14.41 -30.16 1.84
C ARG A 159 13.87 -31.36 1.05
N HIS A 160 12.77 -31.18 0.35
CA HIS A 160 12.17 -32.16 -0.56
C HIS A 160 11.73 -31.47 -1.84
N GLN A 161 12.43 -31.77 -2.94
CA GLN A 161 11.96 -31.48 -4.29
C GLN A 161 10.74 -32.35 -4.58
N THR A 162 9.56 -31.89 -4.21
CA THR A 162 8.33 -32.47 -4.75
C THR A 162 8.21 -32.06 -6.21
N ARG A 163 7.95 -33.05 -7.08
CA ARG A 163 7.94 -32.98 -8.57
C ARG A 163 7.02 -31.97 -9.23
N LEU A 164 6.51 -30.96 -8.51
CA LEU A 164 5.49 -30.03 -8.98
C LEU A 164 5.93 -28.57 -9.08
N VAL A 165 7.22 -28.23 -8.88
CA VAL A 165 7.69 -26.84 -9.02
C VAL A 165 8.31 -26.65 -10.39
N THR A 166 7.48 -26.51 -11.41
CA THR A 166 7.86 -26.02 -12.76
C THR A 166 7.97 -24.50 -12.83
N THR A 167 7.85 -23.78 -11.69
CA THR A 167 7.97 -22.33 -11.65
C THR A 167 9.37 -21.92 -11.17
N THR A 168 10.07 -21.19 -11.99
CA THR A 168 11.36 -20.51 -11.73
C THR A 168 11.29 -19.48 -10.59
N ALA A 169 10.17 -19.37 -9.90
CA ALA A 169 9.93 -18.39 -8.87
C ALA A 169 10.40 -18.89 -7.50
N VAL A 170 11.34 -18.18 -6.91
CA VAL A 170 11.80 -18.42 -5.53
C VAL A 170 10.66 -18.09 -4.57
N LEU A 171 10.13 -19.07 -3.85
CA LEU A 171 9.15 -18.85 -2.80
C LEU A 171 9.82 -18.35 -1.52
N LEU A 172 9.13 -17.46 -0.81
CA LEU A 172 9.61 -16.89 0.44
C LEU A 172 8.95 -17.54 1.66
N GLN A 173 9.75 -17.71 2.72
CA GLN A 173 9.25 -18.19 4.01
C GLN A 173 8.32 -17.14 4.63
N ARG A 174 7.16 -17.58 5.13
CA ARG A 174 6.35 -16.73 6.00
C ARG A 174 7.01 -16.65 7.35
N PRO A 175 7.21 -15.43 7.91
CA PRO A 175 7.75 -15.32 9.27
C PRO A 175 6.80 -15.95 10.29
N ASN A 176 7.25 -16.96 11.01
CA ASN A 176 6.45 -17.65 12.02
C ASN A 176 6.45 -16.90 13.36
N ASP A 177 7.41 -16.01 13.56
CA ASP A 177 7.59 -15.16 14.74
C ASP A 177 6.64 -13.95 14.79
N LEU A 178 5.85 -13.72 13.74
CA LEU A 178 4.93 -12.59 13.61
C LEU A 178 3.46 -13.02 13.78
N SER A 179 3.16 -13.69 14.91
CA SER A 179 1.80 -14.14 15.23
C SER A 179 0.87 -12.99 15.70
N SER A 180 1.44 -11.86 16.12
CA SER A 180 0.66 -10.70 16.51
C SER A 180 0.02 -10.02 15.30
N GLU A 181 -1.12 -9.37 15.51
CA GLU A 181 -1.80 -8.63 14.46
C GLU A 181 -0.91 -7.55 13.83
N LEU A 182 -0.13 -6.84 14.65
CA LEU A 182 0.84 -5.84 14.19
C LEU A 182 1.94 -6.48 13.34
N GLY A 183 2.45 -7.64 13.75
CA GLY A 183 3.45 -8.40 13.00
C GLY A 183 2.95 -8.83 11.62
N MET A 184 1.72 -9.32 11.54
CA MET A 184 1.08 -9.70 10.26
C MET A 184 0.80 -8.51 9.33
N ARG A 185 0.79 -7.28 9.86
CA ARG A 185 0.68 -6.04 9.07
C ARG A 185 2.02 -5.52 8.59
N SER A 186 3.13 -6.03 9.10
CA SER A 186 4.48 -5.62 8.73
C SER A 186 4.79 -5.93 7.26
N ILE A 187 5.69 -5.15 6.66
CA ILE A 187 6.17 -5.41 5.30
C ILE A 187 6.89 -6.75 5.17
N ARG A 188 7.55 -7.22 6.25
CA ARG A 188 8.21 -8.52 6.30
C ARG A 188 7.23 -9.67 6.05
N TYR A 189 6.06 -9.63 6.66
CA TYR A 189 5.01 -10.65 6.47
C TYR A 189 4.28 -10.46 5.14
N ARG A 190 3.84 -9.23 4.86
CA ARG A 190 3.05 -8.91 3.66
C ARG A 190 3.86 -9.03 2.37
N GLY A 191 5.13 -8.64 2.40
CA GLY A 191 6.03 -8.80 1.26
C GLY A 191 6.15 -10.25 0.84
N ALA A 192 6.42 -11.17 1.78
CA ALA A 192 6.51 -12.59 1.49
C ALA A 192 5.20 -13.16 0.93
N LEU A 193 4.05 -12.81 1.53
CA LEU A 193 2.75 -13.25 1.04
C LEU A 193 2.44 -12.75 -0.36
N CYS A 194 2.62 -11.45 -0.61
CA CYS A 194 2.41 -10.85 -1.92
C CYS A 194 3.33 -11.47 -2.96
N HIS A 195 4.63 -11.61 -2.65
CA HIS A 195 5.58 -12.24 -3.56
C HIS A 195 5.14 -13.64 -3.94
N ASN A 196 4.83 -14.50 -2.98
CA ASN A 196 4.41 -15.88 -3.23
C ASN A 196 3.12 -15.97 -4.06
N HIS A 197 2.19 -15.03 -3.85
CA HIS A 197 0.95 -15.00 -4.62
C HIS A 197 1.16 -14.57 -6.08
N PHE A 198 2.04 -13.60 -6.31
CA PHE A 198 2.26 -13.04 -7.64
C PHE A 198 3.39 -13.71 -8.42
N SER A 199 4.28 -14.44 -7.76
CA SER A 199 5.47 -15.04 -8.38
C SER A 199 5.16 -15.95 -9.58
N SER A 200 4.01 -16.62 -9.60
CA SER A 200 3.53 -17.44 -10.71
C SER A 200 2.72 -16.66 -11.76
N LYS A 201 2.37 -15.40 -11.51
CA LYS A 201 1.43 -14.60 -12.32
C LYS A 201 2.10 -13.46 -13.07
N VAL A 202 3.26 -13.01 -12.59
CA VAL A 202 3.98 -11.87 -13.17
C VAL A 202 5.45 -12.23 -13.35
N ASN A 203 5.98 -11.94 -14.55
CA ASN A 203 7.38 -12.21 -14.87
C ASN A 203 8.30 -11.18 -14.22
N TYR A 204 9.23 -11.64 -13.39
CA TYR A 204 10.25 -10.78 -12.75
C TYR A 204 11.43 -10.46 -13.67
N ASN A 205 11.66 -11.25 -14.75
CA ASN A 205 12.79 -11.08 -15.67
C ASN A 205 12.50 -10.06 -16.78
N VAL A 206 11.96 -8.91 -16.40
CA VAL A 206 11.63 -7.80 -17.31
C VAL A 206 12.08 -6.48 -16.70
N SER A 207 12.08 -5.39 -17.48
CA SER A 207 12.38 -4.07 -16.92
C SER A 207 11.37 -3.66 -15.86
N ILE A 208 11.78 -2.82 -14.91
CA ILE A 208 10.91 -2.31 -13.84
C ILE A 208 9.67 -1.59 -14.38
N GLN A 209 9.79 -0.89 -15.51
CA GLN A 209 8.68 -0.21 -16.17
C GLN A 209 7.69 -1.22 -16.74
N THR A 210 8.20 -2.24 -17.43
CA THR A 210 7.39 -3.33 -18.00
C THR A 210 6.69 -4.11 -16.89
N TYR A 211 7.42 -4.45 -15.82
CA TYR A 211 6.85 -5.13 -14.65
C TYR A 211 5.70 -4.33 -14.05
N LYS A 212 5.91 -3.03 -13.79
CA LYS A 212 4.89 -2.13 -13.23
C LYS A 212 3.65 -2.05 -14.12
N LEU A 213 3.85 -2.00 -15.45
CA LEU A 213 2.76 -1.93 -16.41
C LEU A 213 1.93 -3.21 -16.41
N HIS A 214 2.59 -4.39 -16.47
CA HIS A 214 1.92 -5.69 -16.45
C HIS A 214 1.18 -5.91 -15.14
N LEU A 215 1.82 -5.62 -14.01
CA LEU A 215 1.20 -5.74 -12.70
C LEU A 215 -0.01 -4.81 -12.56
N LYS A 216 0.10 -3.55 -13.03
CA LYS A 216 -1.02 -2.62 -13.00
C LYS A 216 -2.21 -3.11 -13.83
N ARG A 217 -1.98 -3.64 -15.03
CA ARG A 217 -3.02 -4.24 -15.87
C ARG A 217 -3.66 -5.43 -15.17
N PHE A 218 -2.84 -6.35 -14.68
CA PHE A 218 -3.33 -7.51 -13.93
C PHE A 218 -4.22 -7.11 -12.74
N LEU A 219 -3.81 -6.07 -11.97
CA LEU A 219 -4.59 -5.55 -10.84
C LEU A 219 -5.90 -4.86 -11.26
N LEU A 220 -5.96 -4.25 -12.44
CA LEU A 220 -7.19 -3.65 -12.96
C LEU A 220 -8.21 -4.72 -13.34
N ASP A 221 -7.75 -5.80 -14.00
CA ASP A 221 -8.61 -6.83 -14.57
C ASP A 221 -9.08 -7.87 -13.54
N ASN A 222 -8.35 -8.03 -12.43
CA ASN A 222 -8.64 -9.04 -11.42
C ASN A 222 -9.07 -8.40 -10.10
N ASP A 223 -10.17 -8.88 -9.53
CA ASP A 223 -10.51 -8.63 -8.14
C ASP A 223 -9.68 -9.54 -7.24
N ILE A 224 -8.61 -8.98 -6.69
CA ILE A 224 -7.66 -9.73 -5.88
C ILE A 224 -8.08 -9.64 -4.43
N ASN A 225 -8.66 -10.71 -3.93
CA ASN A 225 -8.83 -10.92 -2.50
C ASN A 225 -7.52 -11.50 -1.93
N LEU A 226 -6.49 -10.66 -1.87
CA LEU A 226 -5.21 -11.03 -1.28
C LEU A 226 -5.32 -11.00 0.23
N LEU A 227 -5.81 -12.11 0.76
CA LEU A 227 -5.87 -12.48 2.16
C LEU A 227 -6.99 -11.81 2.97
N PRO A 228 -7.60 -12.57 3.87
CA PRO A 228 -8.45 -11.97 4.86
C PRO A 228 -7.61 -10.93 5.59
N TYR A 229 -7.94 -9.65 5.42
CA TYR A 229 -7.59 -8.66 6.43
C TYR A 229 -7.92 -9.29 7.76
N CYS A 230 -6.99 -9.24 8.72
CA CYS A 230 -7.28 -9.73 10.07
C CYS A 230 -8.72 -9.36 10.42
N LYS A 231 -9.48 -10.35 10.86
CA LYS A 231 -10.87 -10.13 11.26
C LYS A 231 -10.90 -8.91 12.16
N ASP A 232 -11.82 -8.01 11.88
CA ASP A 232 -12.09 -6.83 12.70
C ASP A 232 -12.39 -7.22 14.14
#